data_e96b2b8cbc87f7bcfe44e06eec9b5078
#
_entry.id   e96b2b8cbc87f7bcfe44e06eec9b5078
#
_cell.length_a   1.000
_cell.length_b   1.000
_cell.length_c   1.000
_cell.angle_alpha   90.00
_cell.angle_beta   90.00
_cell.angle_gamma   90.00
#
_symmetry.space_group_name_H-M   'P 1'
#
loop_
_entity.id
_entity.type
_entity.pdbx_description
1 polymer ?
#
loop_
_entity_poly.entity_id
_entity_poly.type
_entity_poly.pdbx_seq_one_letter_code
_entity_poly.pdbx_strand_id
1 'polypeptide(L)'
;VASKKTVKKAAVAGTTKKVPAKSTAARKKAPSRKAAEIEANRGSGSDELIHGITPYRAAKREAYMNQKQLVHFRNILSTWRVELVEEVNRTLHSMQDETVNHPDPNDRATQESDMSLELRSRDRERKLIRKIDSTIALLESGDYGYCDKCGVEIGIARLEARPTATLCVDCKTLDEIREKQMV
;
A
#
# COMPACT_ATOMS: atom_id res chain seq x y z
N VAL A 1 -64.82 -15.81 -4.19
CA VAL A 1 -65.83 -14.75 -4.12
C VAL A 1 -65.14 -13.41 -4.26
N ALA A 2 -65.51 -12.69 -5.31
CA ALA A 2 -64.98 -11.42 -5.75
C ALA A 2 -65.34 -10.24 -4.85
N SER A 3 -64.54 -9.20 -4.83
CA SER A 3 -65.06 -7.82 -4.83
C SER A 3 -63.96 -6.81 -5.25
N LYS A 4 -64.18 -6.30 -6.44
CA LYS A 4 -63.59 -5.07 -6.99
C LYS A 4 -64.13 -3.86 -6.24
N LYS A 5 -63.30 -2.87 -5.92
CA LYS A 5 -63.74 -1.48 -5.71
C LYS A 5 -62.79 -0.51 -6.42
N THR A 6 -63.33 0.00 -7.51
CA THR A 6 -62.94 1.20 -8.27
C THR A 6 -63.33 2.46 -7.50
N VAL A 7 -62.41 3.45 -7.37
CA VAL A 7 -62.78 4.84 -7.05
C VAL A 7 -61.94 5.81 -7.87
N LYS A 8 -62.55 6.40 -8.78
CA LYS A 8 -62.62 7.74 -9.40
C LYS A 8 -61.45 8.72 -9.24
N LYS A 9 -61.03 9.10 -10.42
CA LYS A 9 -60.34 10.27 -10.97
C LYS A 9 -60.94 11.61 -10.46
N ALA A 10 -60.10 12.50 -9.99
CA ALA A 10 -60.41 13.92 -9.94
C ALA A 10 -59.24 14.70 -10.53
N ALA A 11 -59.49 15.38 -11.62
CA ALA A 11 -58.62 16.35 -12.29
C ALA A 11 -58.81 17.72 -11.64
N VAL A 12 -57.72 18.42 -11.32
CA VAL A 12 -57.74 19.84 -11.05
C VAL A 12 -56.66 20.53 -11.91
N ALA A 13 -57.16 21.33 -12.83
CA ALA A 13 -56.37 22.25 -13.64
C ALA A 13 -55.96 23.45 -12.79
N GLY A 14 -54.72 23.93 -12.97
CA GLY A 14 -54.26 25.15 -12.27
C GLY A 14 -52.92 25.68 -12.82
N THR A 15 -53.02 26.42 -13.87
CA THR A 15 -52.30 27.69 -14.14
C THR A 15 -50.75 27.69 -14.23
N THR A 16 -50.30 27.76 -15.48
CA THR A 16 -48.96 28.10 -15.93
C THR A 16 -48.57 29.51 -15.53
N LYS A 17 -47.53 29.69 -14.71
CA LYS A 17 -46.78 30.94 -14.57
C LYS A 17 -45.38 30.79 -15.15
N LYS A 18 -45.19 31.38 -16.32
CA LYS A 18 -43.98 31.49 -17.09
C LYS A 18 -43.00 32.43 -16.35
N VAL A 19 -41.85 31.95 -15.89
CA VAL A 19 -40.76 32.77 -15.34
C VAL A 19 -39.62 32.79 -16.37
N PRO A 20 -39.04 33.93 -16.73
CA PRO A 20 -38.05 34.02 -17.79
C PRO A 20 -36.71 33.45 -17.34
N ALA A 21 -36.07 32.67 -18.21
CA ALA A 21 -34.73 32.14 -18.06
C ALA A 21 -33.70 33.29 -18.02
N LYS A 22 -33.02 33.44 -16.89
CA LYS A 22 -31.80 34.27 -16.79
C LYS A 22 -30.62 33.36 -17.13
N SER A 23 -30.00 33.58 -18.28
CA SER A 23 -28.75 32.95 -18.69
C SER A 23 -27.62 33.46 -17.79
N THR A 24 -27.16 32.63 -16.87
CA THR A 24 -25.88 32.85 -16.18
C THR A 24 -24.79 32.11 -16.94
N ALA A 25 -24.05 32.83 -17.74
CA ALA A 25 -22.80 32.40 -18.33
C ALA A 25 -21.82 32.00 -17.19
N ALA A 26 -21.56 30.73 -17.05
CA ALA A 26 -20.57 30.21 -16.12
C ALA A 26 -19.17 30.63 -16.59
N ARG A 27 -18.65 31.70 -16.00
CA ARG A 27 -17.27 32.16 -16.14
C ARG A 27 -16.34 31.09 -15.55
N LYS A 28 -15.73 30.25 -16.39
CA LYS A 28 -14.67 29.29 -16.00
C LYS A 28 -13.54 30.10 -15.34
N LYS A 29 -13.40 30.00 -14.02
CA LYS A 29 -12.21 30.50 -13.32
C LYS A 29 -11.01 29.70 -13.78
N ALA A 30 -10.00 30.38 -14.30
CA ALA A 30 -8.69 29.79 -14.55
C ALA A 30 -8.11 29.25 -13.23
N PRO A 31 -7.43 28.10 -13.27
CA PRO A 31 -6.81 27.52 -12.06
C PRO A 31 -5.78 28.50 -11.49
N SER A 32 -5.80 28.66 -10.16
CA SER A 32 -4.85 29.55 -9.48
C SER A 32 -3.41 29.05 -9.69
N ARG A 33 -2.44 29.98 -9.82
CA ARG A 33 -1.02 29.66 -9.99
C ARG A 33 -0.50 28.59 -9.02
N LYS A 34 -1.01 28.55 -7.78
CA LYS A 34 -0.68 27.52 -6.78
C LYS A 34 -1.14 26.10 -7.16
N ALA A 35 -2.28 25.96 -7.87
CA ALA A 35 -2.73 24.66 -8.34
C ALA A 35 -1.85 24.13 -9.50
N ALA A 36 -1.38 25.00 -10.38
CA ALA A 36 -0.45 24.66 -11.44
C ALA A 36 0.95 24.27 -10.92
N GLU A 37 1.43 24.91 -9.85
CA GLU A 37 2.69 24.55 -9.20
C GLU A 37 2.62 23.20 -8.47
N ILE A 38 1.45 22.85 -7.91
CA ILE A 38 1.24 21.55 -7.27
C ILE A 38 1.17 20.43 -8.32
N GLU A 39 0.61 20.68 -9.50
CA GLU A 39 0.60 19.70 -10.59
C GLU A 39 1.98 19.56 -11.27
N ALA A 40 2.73 20.65 -11.39
CA ALA A 40 4.11 20.63 -11.93
C ALA A 40 5.09 19.87 -11.00
N ASN A 41 4.86 19.90 -9.69
CA ASN A 41 5.72 19.20 -8.73
C ASN A 41 5.38 17.69 -8.57
N ARG A 42 4.30 17.18 -9.19
CA ARG A 42 4.01 15.75 -9.27
C ARG A 42 4.83 15.01 -10.32
N GLY A 43 5.61 15.71 -11.12
CA GLY A 43 6.46 15.14 -12.18
C GLY A 43 7.93 14.90 -11.79
N SER A 44 8.37 15.39 -10.63
CA SER A 44 9.72 15.23 -10.11
C SER A 44 9.75 14.20 -8.97
N GLY A 45 9.13 13.05 -9.17
CA GLY A 45 9.44 11.87 -8.38
C GLY A 45 10.85 11.44 -8.77
N SER A 46 11.83 11.63 -7.88
CA SER A 46 13.12 10.99 -7.96
C SER A 46 12.89 9.53 -8.37
N ASP A 47 13.56 9.08 -9.43
CA ASP A 47 13.62 7.66 -9.82
C ASP A 47 14.44 6.93 -8.71
N GLU A 48 13.90 6.93 -7.49
CA GLU A 48 14.50 6.26 -6.36
C GLU A 48 14.37 4.76 -6.61
N LEU A 49 15.51 4.11 -6.80
CA LEU A 49 15.58 2.68 -7.08
C LEU A 49 15.06 1.90 -5.88
N ILE A 50 14.07 1.04 -6.11
CA ILE A 50 13.56 0.13 -5.09
C ILE A 50 14.42 -1.14 -5.17
N HIS A 51 15.28 -1.36 -4.19
CA HIS A 51 16.25 -2.46 -4.20
C HIS A 51 17.06 -2.54 -5.50
N GLY A 52 17.53 -1.38 -6.00
CA GLY A 52 18.29 -1.29 -7.24
C GLY A 52 17.47 -1.43 -8.54
N ILE A 53 16.15 -1.54 -8.45
CA ILE A 53 15.22 -1.71 -9.57
C ILE A 53 14.41 -0.44 -9.78
N THR A 54 14.29 0.01 -11.03
CA THR A 54 13.49 1.20 -11.37
C THR A 54 12.01 0.93 -11.14
N PRO A 55 11.23 1.88 -10.56
CA PRO A 55 9.79 1.74 -10.35
C PRO A 55 9.04 1.46 -11.66
N TYR A 56 8.02 0.61 -11.58
CA TYR A 56 7.19 0.28 -12.74
C TYR A 56 6.24 1.40 -13.10
N ARG A 57 6.34 1.92 -14.32
CA ARG A 57 5.40 2.92 -14.84
C ARG A 57 4.33 2.21 -15.68
N ALA A 58 3.14 2.01 -15.08
CA ALA A 58 2.03 1.39 -15.79
C ALA A 58 1.57 2.27 -16.97
N ALA A 59 1.39 1.65 -18.14
CA ALA A 59 0.82 2.33 -19.30
C ALA A 59 -0.69 2.54 -19.11
N LYS A 60 -1.24 3.63 -19.72
CA LYS A 60 -2.68 3.86 -19.72
C LYS A 60 -3.39 2.68 -20.41
N ARG A 61 -4.32 2.02 -19.72
CA ARG A 61 -5.09 0.84 -20.15
C ARG A 61 -4.31 -0.48 -20.14
N GLU A 62 -3.27 -0.59 -19.36
CA GLU A 62 -2.59 -1.87 -19.14
C GLU A 62 -3.43 -2.76 -18.23
N ALA A 63 -3.51 -4.06 -18.55
CA ALA A 63 -4.20 -5.02 -17.69
C ALA A 63 -3.47 -5.13 -16.35
N TYR A 64 -4.23 -5.20 -15.26
CA TYR A 64 -3.69 -5.36 -13.92
C TYR A 64 -3.02 -6.73 -13.76
N MET A 65 -1.91 -6.78 -13.06
CA MET A 65 -1.08 -7.99 -12.84
C MET A 65 -0.75 -8.76 -14.13
N ASN A 66 -0.39 -8.03 -15.18
CA ASN A 66 0.12 -8.66 -16.39
C ASN A 66 1.49 -9.32 -16.15
N GLN A 67 1.91 -10.15 -17.09
CA GLN A 67 3.18 -10.88 -17.00
C GLN A 67 4.41 -9.98 -16.74
N LYS A 68 4.42 -8.75 -17.26
CA LYS A 68 5.54 -7.81 -17.06
C LYS A 68 5.58 -7.31 -15.63
N GLN A 69 4.42 -6.99 -15.06
CA GLN A 69 4.27 -6.56 -13.66
C GLN A 69 4.64 -7.70 -12.69
N LEU A 70 4.19 -8.92 -12.96
CA LEU A 70 4.55 -10.10 -12.15
C LEU A 70 6.07 -10.36 -12.15
N VAL A 71 6.73 -10.27 -13.31
CA VAL A 71 8.19 -10.40 -13.41
C VAL A 71 8.90 -9.28 -12.64
N HIS A 72 8.40 -8.04 -12.77
CA HIS A 72 8.94 -6.89 -12.05
C HIS A 72 8.89 -7.09 -10.52
N PHE A 73 7.73 -7.45 -9.97
CA PHE A 73 7.60 -7.68 -8.53
C PHE A 73 8.37 -8.91 -8.06
N ARG A 74 8.46 -9.96 -8.88
CA ARG A 74 9.32 -11.13 -8.58
C ARG A 74 10.78 -10.72 -8.44
N ASN A 75 11.27 -9.87 -9.33
CA ASN A 75 12.66 -9.38 -9.27
C ASN A 75 12.89 -8.55 -8.01
N ILE A 76 11.99 -7.61 -7.68
CA ILE A 76 12.09 -6.81 -6.44
C ILE A 76 12.13 -7.72 -5.21
N LEU A 77 11.20 -8.65 -5.08
CA LEU A 77 11.12 -9.53 -3.93
C LEU A 77 12.33 -10.47 -3.80
N SER A 78 12.82 -11.01 -4.92
CA SER A 78 14.01 -11.87 -4.92
C SER A 78 15.28 -11.12 -4.57
N THR A 79 15.48 -9.91 -5.10
CA THR A 79 16.63 -9.07 -4.74
C THR A 79 16.58 -8.68 -3.27
N TRP A 80 15.45 -8.20 -2.80
CA TRP A 80 15.27 -7.83 -1.40
C TRP A 80 15.49 -9.00 -0.44
N ARG A 81 15.02 -10.20 -0.82
CA ARG A 81 15.27 -11.42 -0.05
C ARG A 81 16.78 -11.73 0.08
N VAL A 82 17.53 -11.61 -1.02
CA VAL A 82 18.98 -11.84 -1.02
C VAL A 82 19.68 -10.83 -0.12
N GLU A 83 19.38 -9.55 -0.25
CA GLU A 83 19.94 -8.47 0.57
C GLU A 83 19.73 -8.74 2.07
N LEU A 84 18.50 -9.11 2.47
CA LEU A 84 18.18 -9.41 3.86
C LEU A 84 18.92 -10.65 4.39
N VAL A 85 19.02 -11.69 3.58
CA VAL A 85 19.77 -12.91 3.98
C VAL A 85 21.25 -12.61 4.16
N GLU A 86 21.84 -11.81 3.29
CA GLU A 86 23.23 -11.38 3.42
C GLU A 86 23.46 -10.53 4.66
N GLU A 87 22.54 -9.63 4.98
CA GLU A 87 22.58 -8.78 6.17
C GLU A 87 22.49 -9.62 7.45
N VAL A 88 21.55 -10.56 7.53
CA VAL A 88 21.42 -11.51 8.64
C VAL A 88 22.71 -12.31 8.82
N ASN A 89 23.31 -12.81 7.74
CA ASN A 89 24.55 -13.57 7.81
C ASN A 89 25.73 -12.71 8.27
N ARG A 90 25.85 -11.49 7.75
CA ARG A 90 26.91 -10.54 8.16
C ARG A 90 26.86 -10.26 9.66
N THR A 91 25.67 -9.96 10.16
CA THR A 91 25.47 -9.69 11.59
C THR A 91 25.71 -10.93 12.45
N LEU A 92 25.42 -12.17 11.94
CA LEU A 92 25.74 -13.43 12.63
C LEU A 92 27.25 -13.59 12.82
N HIS A 93 28.04 -13.28 11.80
CA HIS A 93 29.50 -13.34 11.91
C HIS A 93 30.03 -12.28 12.88
N SER A 94 29.56 -11.03 12.80
CA SER A 94 29.96 -9.97 13.73
C SER A 94 29.75 -10.37 15.20
N MET A 95 28.58 -10.93 15.54
CA MET A 95 28.33 -11.38 16.93
C MET A 95 29.18 -12.56 17.38
N GLN A 96 29.59 -13.44 16.47
CA GLN A 96 30.49 -14.55 16.82
C GLN A 96 31.90 -14.06 17.11
N ASP A 97 32.33 -13.02 16.40
CA ASP A 97 33.65 -12.42 16.55
C ASP A 97 33.75 -11.51 17.79
N GLU A 98 32.62 -10.91 18.22
CA GLU A 98 32.55 -9.98 19.35
C GLU A 98 32.40 -10.65 20.73
N THR A 99 32.54 -11.96 20.87
CA THR A 99 32.51 -12.63 22.17
C THR A 99 33.75 -12.29 23.01
N VAL A 100 33.93 -11.01 23.30
CA VAL A 100 34.96 -10.53 24.21
C VAL A 100 34.43 -10.54 25.64
N ASN A 101 35.13 -11.23 26.52
CA ASN A 101 34.77 -11.25 27.95
C ASN A 101 35.30 -9.95 28.60
N HIS A 102 34.45 -8.92 28.70
CA HIS A 102 34.79 -7.69 29.35
C HIS A 102 34.97 -7.88 30.87
N PRO A 103 36.12 -7.44 31.44
CA PRO A 103 36.36 -7.58 32.88
C PRO A 103 35.54 -6.57 33.71
N ASP A 104 35.11 -5.43 33.13
CA ASP A 104 34.29 -4.43 33.80
C ASP A 104 32.79 -4.81 33.73
N PRO A 105 32.07 -4.80 34.90
CA PRO A 105 30.65 -5.05 34.97
C PRO A 105 29.78 -4.08 34.15
N ASN A 106 30.18 -2.80 34.02
CA ASN A 106 29.46 -1.80 33.25
C ASN A 106 29.57 -2.07 31.75
N ASP A 107 30.75 -2.44 31.27
CA ASP A 107 30.99 -2.78 29.88
C ASP A 107 30.22 -4.03 29.49
N ARG A 108 30.16 -5.03 30.40
CA ARG A 108 29.33 -6.23 30.21
C ARG A 108 27.84 -5.91 30.10
N ALA A 109 27.32 -5.06 30.97
CA ALA A 109 25.90 -4.67 30.95
C ALA A 109 25.54 -3.93 29.64
N THR A 110 26.44 -3.07 29.14
CA THR A 110 26.29 -2.40 27.86
C THR A 110 26.27 -3.41 26.71
N GLN A 111 27.23 -4.32 26.68
CA GLN A 111 27.30 -5.39 25.66
C GLN A 111 26.05 -6.28 25.65
N GLU A 112 25.55 -6.69 26.83
CA GLU A 112 24.31 -7.48 26.93
C GLU A 112 23.08 -6.71 26.40
N SER A 113 23.04 -5.39 26.66
CA SER A 113 21.98 -4.53 26.13
C SER A 113 22.02 -4.42 24.61
N ASP A 114 23.20 -4.18 24.03
CA ASP A 114 23.41 -4.06 22.59
C ASP A 114 23.09 -5.39 21.89
N MET A 115 23.58 -6.51 22.43
CA MET A 115 23.24 -7.86 21.93
C MET A 115 21.73 -8.12 21.96
N SER A 116 21.03 -7.67 23.00
CA SER A 116 19.57 -7.78 23.10
C SER A 116 18.86 -7.01 21.98
N LEU A 117 19.32 -5.81 21.64
CA LEU A 117 18.78 -5.00 20.54
C LEU A 117 19.03 -5.65 19.19
N GLU A 118 20.23 -6.17 18.96
CA GLU A 118 20.56 -6.88 17.73
C GLU A 118 19.72 -8.15 17.54
N LEU A 119 19.53 -8.94 18.57
CA LEU A 119 18.67 -10.12 18.52
C LEU A 119 17.22 -9.77 18.15
N ARG A 120 16.69 -8.65 18.66
CA ARG A 120 15.35 -8.15 18.27
C ARG A 120 15.29 -7.71 16.81
N SER A 121 16.35 -7.07 16.29
CA SER A 121 16.43 -6.72 14.86
C SER A 121 16.38 -7.97 13.98
N ARG A 122 17.15 -8.98 14.31
CA ARG A 122 17.16 -10.26 13.58
C ARG A 122 15.83 -10.99 13.59
N ASP A 123 15.12 -10.95 14.70
CA ASP A 123 13.78 -11.52 14.73
C ASP A 123 12.80 -10.82 13.79
N ARG A 124 12.96 -9.49 13.62
CA ARG A 124 12.19 -8.73 12.63
C ARG A 124 12.59 -9.11 11.19
N GLU A 125 13.89 -9.20 10.91
CA GLU A 125 14.41 -9.59 9.59
C GLU A 125 13.97 -11.00 9.20
N ARG A 126 14.07 -11.96 10.11
CA ARG A 126 13.57 -13.33 9.88
C ARG A 126 12.06 -13.38 9.61
N LYS A 127 11.27 -12.54 10.31
CA LYS A 127 9.83 -12.42 10.06
C LYS A 127 9.57 -11.80 8.69
N LEU A 128 10.41 -10.83 8.28
CA LEU A 128 10.31 -10.20 6.98
C LEU A 128 10.67 -11.16 5.86
N ILE A 129 11.76 -11.93 5.98
CA ILE A 129 12.14 -12.96 5.01
C ILE A 129 11.01 -13.97 4.81
N ARG A 130 10.41 -14.50 5.90
CA ARG A 130 9.26 -15.40 5.81
C ARG A 130 8.06 -14.76 5.10
N LYS A 131 7.85 -13.46 5.31
CA LYS A 131 6.79 -12.71 4.64
C LYS A 131 7.07 -12.53 3.14
N ILE A 132 8.32 -12.32 2.76
CA ILE A 132 8.74 -12.26 1.36
C ILE A 132 8.55 -13.63 0.70
N ASP A 133 8.97 -14.71 1.36
CA ASP A 133 8.80 -16.08 0.85
C ASP A 133 7.31 -16.42 0.63
N SER A 134 6.43 -16.05 1.57
CA SER A 134 4.99 -16.23 1.39
C SER A 134 4.43 -15.39 0.25
N THR A 135 4.95 -14.17 0.05
CA THR A 135 4.53 -13.31 -1.06
C THR A 135 4.98 -13.85 -2.41
N ILE A 136 6.18 -14.44 -2.50
CA ILE A 136 6.66 -15.11 -3.71
C ILE A 136 5.76 -16.31 -4.05
N ALA A 137 5.32 -17.07 -3.05
CA ALA A 137 4.36 -18.15 -3.26
C ALA A 137 3.01 -17.64 -3.80
N LEU A 138 2.51 -16.50 -3.31
CA LEU A 138 1.31 -15.84 -3.85
C LEU A 138 1.49 -15.38 -5.31
N LEU A 139 2.69 -14.93 -5.68
CA LEU A 139 3.03 -14.61 -7.07
C LEU A 139 2.96 -15.84 -7.97
N GLU A 140 3.35 -17.01 -7.48
CA GLU A 140 3.34 -18.27 -8.21
C GLU A 140 1.93 -18.86 -8.34
N SER A 141 1.07 -18.68 -7.33
CA SER A 141 -0.34 -19.09 -7.38
C SER A 141 -1.21 -18.17 -8.25
N GLY A 142 -0.76 -16.94 -8.52
CA GLY A 142 -1.53 -15.95 -9.27
C GLY A 142 -2.45 -15.08 -8.42
N ASP A 143 -2.42 -15.20 -7.10
CA ASP A 143 -3.26 -14.44 -6.16
C ASP A 143 -2.62 -13.13 -5.72
N TYR A 144 -1.38 -12.86 -6.15
CA TYR A 144 -0.66 -11.64 -5.80
C TYR A 144 -1.33 -10.40 -6.38
N GLY A 145 -1.40 -9.35 -5.56
CA GLY A 145 -1.95 -8.05 -5.95
C GLY A 145 -3.40 -7.84 -5.56
N TYR A 146 -4.07 -8.85 -5.03
CA TYR A 146 -5.45 -8.75 -4.54
C TYR A 146 -5.50 -8.70 -3.02
N CYS A 147 -6.51 -7.99 -2.50
CA CYS A 147 -6.67 -7.84 -1.05
C CYS A 147 -7.28 -9.10 -0.43
N ASP A 148 -6.64 -9.67 0.58
CA ASP A 148 -7.10 -10.88 1.30
C ASP A 148 -8.50 -10.72 1.94
N LYS A 149 -8.93 -9.47 2.23
CA LYS A 149 -10.20 -9.21 2.92
C LYS A 149 -11.35 -8.90 1.98
N CYS A 150 -11.13 -8.10 0.95
CA CYS A 150 -12.17 -7.61 0.07
C CYS A 150 -12.01 -8.03 -1.39
N GLY A 151 -10.92 -8.70 -1.76
CA GLY A 151 -10.66 -9.16 -3.13
C GLY A 151 -10.40 -8.04 -4.15
N VAL A 152 -10.35 -6.78 -3.74
CA VAL A 152 -10.09 -5.64 -4.63
C VAL A 152 -8.60 -5.56 -4.96
N GLU A 153 -8.28 -5.07 -6.15
CA GLU A 153 -6.91 -4.83 -6.61
C GLU A 153 -6.15 -3.88 -5.68
N ILE A 154 -4.95 -4.27 -5.30
CA ILE A 154 -4.03 -3.41 -4.56
C ILE A 154 -3.29 -2.55 -5.59
N GLY A 155 -3.37 -1.22 -5.47
CA GLY A 155 -2.74 -0.31 -6.43
C GLY A 155 -1.24 -0.58 -6.60
N ILE A 156 -0.74 -0.54 -7.84
CA ILE A 156 0.67 -0.83 -8.18
C ILE A 156 1.63 0.05 -7.37
N ALA A 157 1.34 1.35 -7.25
CA ALA A 157 2.16 2.27 -6.46
C ALA A 157 2.28 1.86 -4.97
N ARG A 158 1.23 1.23 -4.41
CA ARG A 158 1.27 0.69 -3.05
C ARG A 158 2.13 -0.57 -2.97
N LEU A 159 2.06 -1.43 -3.98
CA LEU A 159 2.89 -2.64 -4.06
C LEU A 159 4.36 -2.28 -4.29
N GLU A 160 4.66 -1.23 -5.04
CA GLU A 160 6.02 -0.73 -5.17
C GLU A 160 6.57 -0.20 -3.85
N ALA A 161 5.80 0.62 -3.13
CA ALA A 161 6.19 1.11 -1.81
C ALA A 161 6.29 -0.02 -0.76
N ARG A 162 5.48 -1.07 -0.91
CA ARG A 162 5.44 -2.21 0.01
C ARG A 162 5.09 -3.51 -0.74
N PRO A 163 6.07 -4.18 -1.33
CA PRO A 163 5.85 -5.37 -2.14
C PRO A 163 5.19 -6.55 -1.41
N THR A 164 5.32 -6.60 -0.08
CA THR A 164 4.69 -7.62 0.78
C THR A 164 3.30 -7.21 1.30
N ALA A 165 2.62 -6.25 0.65
CA ALA A 165 1.29 -5.84 1.09
C ALA A 165 0.22 -6.85 0.63
N THR A 166 -0.59 -7.33 1.57
CA THR A 166 -1.72 -8.26 1.34
C THR A 166 -3.08 -7.59 1.51
N LEU A 167 -3.13 -6.33 1.94
CA LEU A 167 -4.35 -5.56 2.17
C LEU A 167 -4.34 -4.27 1.35
N CYS A 168 -5.51 -3.89 0.81
CA CYS A 168 -5.71 -2.58 0.22
C CYS A 168 -5.62 -1.46 1.27
N VAL A 169 -5.57 -0.20 0.85
CA VAL A 169 -5.47 0.95 1.75
C VAL A 169 -6.64 0.97 2.74
N ASP A 170 -7.86 0.82 2.24
CA ASP A 170 -9.08 0.93 3.04
C ASP A 170 -9.16 -0.17 4.12
N CYS A 171 -8.88 -1.42 3.73
CA CYS A 171 -8.88 -2.54 4.68
C CYS A 171 -7.79 -2.37 5.75
N LYS A 172 -6.61 -1.89 5.38
CA LYS A 172 -5.53 -1.64 6.34
C LYS A 172 -5.88 -0.49 7.30
N THR A 173 -6.46 0.59 6.79
CA THR A 173 -6.91 1.71 7.64
C THR A 173 -7.98 1.27 8.64
N LEU A 174 -8.95 0.47 8.19
CA LEU A 174 -9.98 -0.08 9.09
C LEU A 174 -9.39 -0.97 10.18
N ASP A 175 -8.36 -1.77 9.85
CA ASP A 175 -7.66 -2.58 10.84
C ASP A 175 -6.93 -1.71 11.87
N GLU A 176 -6.23 -0.70 11.42
CA GLU A 176 -5.52 0.22 12.32
C GLU A 176 -6.47 0.99 13.26
N ILE A 177 -7.65 1.38 12.76
CA ILE A 177 -8.68 2.00 13.60
C ILE A 177 -9.17 0.99 14.64
N ARG A 178 -9.41 -0.25 14.24
CA ARG A 178 -9.86 -1.31 15.14
C ARG A 178 -8.81 -1.64 16.20
N GLU A 179 -7.55 -1.75 15.82
CA GLU A 179 -6.43 -1.97 16.74
C GLU A 179 -6.34 -0.85 17.80
N LYS A 180 -6.50 0.42 17.37
CA LYS A 180 -6.49 1.57 18.28
C LYS A 180 -7.70 1.62 19.24
N GLN A 181 -8.83 1.01 18.87
CA GLN A 181 -10.02 0.96 19.72
C GLN A 181 -9.98 -0.19 20.75
N MET A 182 -9.09 -1.16 20.55
CA MET A 182 -8.95 -2.32 21.44
C MET A 182 -7.87 -2.12 22.53
N VAL A 183 -7.11 -1.03 22.49
CA VAL A 183 -6.10 -0.62 23.48
C VAL A 183 -6.69 0.40 24.45
#